data_21eb26e36bbeb5f5febea28cf43e45ff
#
_entry.id   21eb26e36bbeb5f5febea28cf43e45ff
#
_cell.length_a   1.000
_cell.length_b   1.000
_cell.length_c   1.000
_cell.angle_alpha   90.00
_cell.angle_beta   90.00
_cell.angle_gamma   90.00
#
_symmetry.space_group_name_H-M   'P 1'
#
loop_
_entity.id
_entity.type
_entity.pdbx_description
1 polymer ?
#
loop_
_entity_poly.entity_id
_entity_poly.type
_entity_poly.pdbx_seq_one_letter_code
_entity_poly.pdbx_strand_id
1 'polypeptide(L)'
;IIDGIGATEMLHIFISAAGDAIRPGATGVAVPGYEAAVVGDDRKPVPDGTIGRLAVKGPTGCRYLADERQRDYVVDGWNLTGDTYLRDGDGYYWYQARTDDMIITSGYNIAGPEVEQALLGHPDVLEAGVVGAPDPERGTIIKAYVVLRDGVAASPAKAAELQAFTKQVIAPYKYPRSVEFVPALPRTESGKVQRYRLRQRAATEA
;
A
#
# COMPACT_ATOMS: atom_id res chain seq x y z
N ILE A 1 -11.13 -5.80 20.05
CA ILE A 1 -11.07 -5.19 18.72
C ILE A 1 -11.10 -6.34 17.74
N ILE A 2 -11.91 -6.24 16.69
CA ILE A 2 -11.94 -7.18 15.57
C ILE A 2 -11.40 -6.40 14.37
N ASP A 3 -10.38 -6.94 13.71
CA ASP A 3 -9.90 -6.40 12.43
C ASP A 3 -10.56 -7.14 11.26
N GLY A 4 -10.58 -6.53 10.11
CA GLY A 4 -11.13 -7.14 8.91
C GLY A 4 -11.14 -6.23 7.71
N ILE A 5 -11.20 -6.83 6.53
CA ILE A 5 -11.39 -6.11 5.28
C ILE A 5 -12.71 -6.49 4.62
N GLY A 6 -13.39 -5.47 4.16
CA GLY A 6 -14.54 -5.53 3.28
C GLY A 6 -14.38 -4.52 2.15
N ALA A 7 -15.22 -4.61 1.16
CA ALA A 7 -15.29 -3.65 0.07
C ALA A 7 -16.75 -3.30 -0.22
N THR A 8 -16.99 -2.10 -0.73
CA THR A 8 -18.32 -1.66 -1.16
C THR A 8 -18.90 -2.63 -2.18
N GLU A 9 -18.07 -3.12 -3.08
CA GLU A 9 -18.39 -4.06 -4.13
C GLU A 9 -18.81 -5.44 -3.59
N MET A 10 -18.25 -5.83 -2.43
CA MET A 10 -18.54 -7.12 -1.80
C MET A 10 -19.63 -7.03 -0.73
N LEU A 11 -20.08 -5.81 -0.36
CA LEU A 11 -21.14 -5.52 0.63
C LEU A 11 -20.88 -6.10 2.03
N HIS A 12 -19.79 -6.76 2.26
CA HIS A 12 -19.49 -7.48 3.50
C HIS A 12 -17.98 -7.56 3.76
N ILE A 13 -17.63 -7.88 5.00
CA ILE A 13 -16.27 -8.29 5.39
C ILE A 13 -16.05 -9.72 4.87
N PHE A 14 -14.93 -9.94 4.18
CA PHE A 14 -14.58 -11.22 3.58
C PHE A 14 -13.27 -11.83 4.12
N ILE A 15 -12.44 -11.04 4.82
CA ILE A 15 -11.30 -11.53 5.61
C ILE A 15 -11.38 -10.87 6.99
N SER A 16 -11.22 -11.64 8.05
CA SER A 16 -11.28 -11.14 9.43
C SER A 16 -10.60 -12.10 10.40
N ALA A 17 -10.35 -11.63 11.62
CA ALA A 17 -9.96 -12.43 12.76
C ALA A 17 -10.64 -11.91 14.02
N ALA A 18 -10.98 -12.83 14.96
CA ALA A 18 -11.61 -12.50 16.22
C ALA A 18 -11.04 -13.36 17.35
N GLY A 19 -11.11 -12.87 18.61
CA GLY A 19 -10.65 -13.59 19.78
C GLY A 19 -9.17 -13.99 19.70
N ASP A 20 -8.89 -15.24 19.99
CA ASP A 20 -7.53 -15.79 20.01
C ASP A 20 -6.92 -15.98 18.62
N ALA A 21 -7.72 -15.87 17.56
CA ALA A 21 -7.24 -15.89 16.19
C ALA A 21 -6.66 -14.56 15.71
N ILE A 22 -6.70 -13.49 16.51
CA ILE A 22 -6.14 -12.18 16.14
C ILE A 22 -4.61 -12.25 16.18
N ARG A 23 -3.98 -11.91 15.07
CA ARG A 23 -2.53 -11.73 14.96
C ARG A 23 -2.22 -10.25 14.69
N PRO A 24 -1.44 -9.56 15.54
CA PRO A 24 -1.09 -8.17 15.31
C PRO A 24 -0.46 -7.94 13.93
N GLY A 25 -1.03 -7.02 13.14
CA GLY A 25 -0.59 -6.70 11.78
C GLY A 25 -1.24 -7.54 10.67
N ALA A 26 -1.80 -8.71 10.97
CA ALA A 26 -2.58 -9.47 10.00
C ALA A 26 -4.04 -9.03 9.99
N THR A 27 -4.65 -8.98 8.83
CA THR A 27 -6.11 -8.74 8.70
C THR A 27 -6.92 -9.96 9.15
N GLY A 28 -6.39 -11.16 8.99
CA GLY A 28 -7.05 -12.40 9.39
C GLY A 28 -7.07 -13.45 8.29
N VAL A 29 -8.10 -14.29 8.31
CA VAL A 29 -8.35 -15.35 7.33
C VAL A 29 -9.68 -15.15 6.62
N ALA A 30 -9.90 -15.83 5.50
CA ALA A 30 -11.18 -15.76 4.79
C ALA A 30 -12.34 -16.19 5.72
N VAL A 31 -13.40 -15.38 5.80
CA VAL A 31 -14.57 -15.71 6.61
C VAL A 31 -15.39 -16.81 5.92
N PRO A 32 -16.18 -17.60 6.69
CA PRO A 32 -16.99 -18.68 6.13
C PRO A 32 -17.87 -18.23 4.96
N GLY A 33 -17.85 -18.97 3.87
CA GLY A 33 -18.58 -18.67 2.63
C GLY A 33 -17.81 -17.81 1.63
N TYR A 34 -16.63 -17.31 1.98
CA TYR A 34 -15.74 -16.60 1.07
C TYR A 34 -14.47 -17.40 0.80
N GLU A 35 -13.99 -17.30 -0.42
CA GLU A 35 -12.67 -17.72 -0.83
C GLU A 35 -11.82 -16.48 -1.09
N ALA A 36 -10.57 -16.49 -0.65
CA ALA A 36 -9.62 -15.42 -0.92
C ALA A 36 -8.33 -16.01 -1.48
N ALA A 37 -7.72 -15.29 -2.39
CA ALA A 37 -6.43 -15.65 -2.98
C ALA A 37 -5.58 -14.40 -3.21
N VAL A 38 -4.27 -14.56 -3.15
CA VAL A 38 -3.32 -13.56 -3.65
C VAL A 38 -2.94 -13.97 -5.07
N VAL A 39 -3.13 -13.07 -6.04
CA VAL A 39 -2.89 -13.35 -7.46
C VAL A 39 -1.82 -12.44 -8.04
N GLY A 40 -1.05 -12.98 -8.98
CA GLY A 40 -0.05 -12.23 -9.75
C GLY A 40 -0.66 -11.42 -10.89
N ASP A 41 0.22 -10.84 -11.71
CA ASP A 41 -0.18 -10.06 -12.90
C ASP A 41 -0.88 -10.93 -13.96
N ASP A 42 -0.57 -12.21 -14.01
CA ASP A 42 -1.23 -13.21 -14.86
C ASP A 42 -2.59 -13.66 -14.29
N ARG A 43 -3.05 -13.06 -13.20
CA ARG A 43 -4.32 -13.33 -12.48
C ARG A 43 -4.42 -14.75 -11.90
N LYS A 44 -3.29 -15.47 -11.78
CA LYS A 44 -3.23 -16.77 -11.14
C LYS A 44 -2.76 -16.67 -9.70
N PRO A 45 -3.21 -17.57 -8.82
CA PRO A 45 -2.72 -17.63 -7.44
C PRO A 45 -1.20 -17.75 -7.40
N VAL A 46 -0.58 -16.96 -6.51
CA VAL A 46 0.86 -17.02 -6.23
C VAL A 46 1.13 -17.86 -4.97
N PRO A 47 2.36 -18.39 -4.80
CA PRO A 47 2.76 -19.09 -3.59
C PRO A 47 2.64 -18.21 -2.33
N ASP A 48 2.40 -18.84 -1.19
CA ASP A 48 2.43 -18.17 0.11
C ASP A 48 3.76 -17.43 0.31
N GLY A 49 3.71 -16.27 0.98
CA GLY A 49 4.86 -15.38 1.13
C GLY A 49 5.12 -14.45 -0.06
N THR A 50 4.35 -14.57 -1.15
CA THR A 50 4.46 -13.70 -2.32
C THR A 50 3.43 -12.59 -2.26
N ILE A 51 3.87 -11.35 -2.55
CA ILE A 51 2.98 -10.18 -2.63
C ILE A 51 2.25 -10.19 -3.97
N GLY A 52 0.94 -9.94 -3.93
CA GLY A 52 0.10 -9.83 -5.13
C GLY A 52 -1.23 -9.15 -4.83
N ARG A 53 -2.10 -9.07 -5.83
CA ARG A 53 -3.43 -8.48 -5.70
C ARG A 53 -4.36 -9.44 -4.95
N LEU A 54 -5.16 -8.90 -4.03
CA LEU A 54 -6.19 -9.67 -3.36
C LEU A 54 -7.38 -9.92 -4.30
N ALA A 55 -7.72 -11.18 -4.48
CA ALA A 55 -8.88 -11.66 -5.22
C ALA A 55 -9.84 -12.36 -4.25
N VAL A 56 -11.14 -12.11 -4.39
CA VAL A 56 -12.18 -12.63 -3.49
C VAL A 56 -13.35 -13.20 -4.28
N LYS A 57 -13.86 -14.34 -3.84
CA LYS A 57 -15.05 -15.00 -4.37
C LYS A 57 -15.97 -15.38 -3.21
N GLY A 58 -17.28 -15.21 -3.37
CA GLY A 58 -18.22 -15.50 -2.30
C GLY A 58 -19.67 -15.26 -2.70
N PRO A 59 -20.59 -15.30 -1.70
CA PRO A 59 -22.03 -15.15 -1.94
C PRO A 59 -22.45 -13.73 -2.30
N THR A 60 -21.55 -12.75 -2.12
CA THR A 60 -21.78 -11.36 -2.48
C THR A 60 -20.79 -10.93 -3.58
N GLY A 61 -21.08 -9.83 -4.22
CA GLY A 61 -20.26 -9.23 -5.25
C GLY A 61 -21.03 -8.10 -5.92
N CYS A 62 -20.34 -7.31 -6.73
CA CYS A 62 -21.00 -6.23 -7.42
C CYS A 62 -21.06 -6.46 -8.93
N ARG A 63 -22.03 -5.82 -9.53
CA ARG A 63 -22.12 -5.67 -10.97
C ARG A 63 -22.20 -4.19 -11.29
N TYR A 64 -21.13 -3.63 -11.83
CA TYR A 64 -21.15 -2.25 -12.32
C TYR A 64 -22.11 -2.14 -13.50
N LEU A 65 -23.04 -1.21 -13.39
CA LEU A 65 -24.04 -0.99 -14.43
C LEU A 65 -23.46 -0.15 -15.56
N ALA A 66 -23.39 -0.74 -16.77
CA ALA A 66 -22.87 -0.09 -17.98
C ALA A 66 -21.49 0.59 -17.80
N ASP A 67 -20.61 -0.04 -17.04
CA ASP A 67 -19.27 0.48 -16.72
C ASP A 67 -18.19 -0.55 -17.10
N GLU A 68 -17.19 -0.12 -17.85
CA GLU A 68 -16.11 -1.00 -18.35
C GLU A 68 -15.25 -1.58 -17.21
N ARG A 69 -15.19 -0.94 -16.05
CA ARG A 69 -14.50 -1.44 -14.86
C ARG A 69 -14.95 -2.84 -14.46
N GLN A 70 -16.18 -3.25 -14.85
CA GLN A 70 -16.67 -4.60 -14.61
C GLN A 70 -15.73 -5.69 -15.12
N ARG A 71 -15.10 -5.48 -16.29
CA ARG A 71 -14.19 -6.46 -16.92
C ARG A 71 -12.86 -6.61 -16.17
N ASP A 72 -12.44 -5.52 -15.51
CA ASP A 72 -11.20 -5.50 -14.74
C ASP A 72 -11.42 -5.93 -13.30
N TYR A 73 -12.63 -5.69 -12.76
CA TYR A 73 -12.98 -6.01 -11.39
C TYR A 73 -13.41 -7.48 -11.20
N VAL A 74 -14.21 -8.03 -12.12
CA VAL A 74 -14.65 -9.43 -12.04
C VAL A 74 -14.04 -10.24 -13.18
N VAL A 75 -13.14 -11.16 -12.82
CA VAL A 75 -12.41 -12.02 -13.75
C VAL A 75 -12.54 -13.46 -13.29
N ASP A 76 -13.06 -14.34 -14.16
CA ASP A 76 -13.26 -15.76 -13.89
C ASP A 76 -14.03 -16.04 -12.58
N GLY A 77 -14.98 -15.17 -12.24
CA GLY A 77 -15.78 -15.24 -11.02
C GLY A 77 -15.08 -14.72 -9.76
N TRP A 78 -13.85 -14.21 -9.87
CA TRP A 78 -13.13 -13.53 -8.79
C TRP A 78 -13.32 -12.03 -8.87
N ASN A 79 -13.56 -11.39 -7.73
CA ASN A 79 -13.55 -9.94 -7.58
C ASN A 79 -12.11 -9.53 -7.24
N LEU A 80 -11.45 -8.83 -8.16
CA LEU A 80 -10.09 -8.31 -7.96
C LEU A 80 -10.18 -7.00 -7.19
N THR A 81 -9.79 -7.03 -5.92
CA THR A 81 -9.80 -5.82 -5.11
C THR A 81 -8.71 -4.84 -5.54
N GLY A 82 -8.81 -3.59 -5.10
CA GLY A 82 -7.74 -2.61 -5.30
C GLY A 82 -6.62 -2.73 -4.27
N ASP A 83 -6.55 -3.82 -3.52
CA ASP A 83 -5.61 -4.00 -2.41
C ASP A 83 -4.59 -5.09 -2.71
N THR A 84 -3.37 -4.87 -2.24
CA THR A 84 -2.25 -5.79 -2.37
C THR A 84 -1.99 -6.46 -1.02
N TYR A 85 -1.86 -7.75 -1.04
CA TYR A 85 -1.71 -8.60 0.14
C TYR A 85 -0.57 -9.61 -0.02
N LEU A 86 -0.13 -10.15 1.09
CA LEU A 86 0.64 -11.38 1.22
C LEU A 86 -0.20 -12.37 2.02
N ARG A 87 -0.23 -13.63 1.62
CA ARG A 87 -0.76 -14.73 2.43
C ARG A 87 0.41 -15.51 3.03
N ASP A 88 0.36 -15.81 4.33
CA ASP A 88 1.38 -16.64 4.97
C ASP A 88 1.03 -18.14 4.91
N GLY A 89 1.97 -18.99 5.35
CA GLY A 89 1.80 -20.45 5.36
C GLY A 89 0.72 -20.96 6.30
N ASP A 90 0.22 -20.14 7.23
CA ASP A 90 -0.91 -20.45 8.12
C ASP A 90 -2.24 -19.96 7.56
N GLY A 91 -2.23 -19.32 6.36
CA GLY A 91 -3.41 -18.84 5.67
C GLY A 91 -3.88 -17.44 6.08
N TYR A 92 -3.08 -16.71 6.88
CA TYR A 92 -3.39 -15.32 7.25
C TYR A 92 -3.00 -14.36 6.13
N TYR A 93 -3.83 -13.33 5.96
CA TYR A 93 -3.67 -12.28 4.97
C TYR A 93 -3.08 -11.02 5.62
N TRP A 94 -1.99 -10.51 5.05
CA TRP A 94 -1.23 -9.35 5.52
C TRP A 94 -1.33 -8.24 4.49
N TYR A 95 -2.00 -7.14 4.85
CA TYR A 95 -2.13 -5.97 3.97
C TYR A 95 -0.76 -5.35 3.68
N GLN A 96 -0.52 -5.01 2.44
CA GLN A 96 0.70 -4.34 2.00
C GLN A 96 0.42 -2.90 1.60
N ALA A 97 -0.40 -2.68 0.59
CA ALA A 97 -0.76 -1.37 0.07
C ALA A 97 -2.01 -1.46 -0.82
N ARG A 98 -2.49 -0.31 -1.27
CA ARG A 98 -3.34 -0.26 -2.47
C ARG A 98 -2.50 -0.64 -3.68
N THR A 99 -3.12 -1.28 -4.68
CA THR A 99 -2.42 -1.69 -5.91
C THR A 99 -1.79 -0.49 -6.62
N ASP A 100 -2.45 0.66 -6.61
CA ASP A 100 -1.96 1.91 -7.19
C ASP A 100 -0.95 2.66 -6.31
N ASP A 101 -0.75 2.25 -5.06
CA ASP A 101 0.26 2.77 -4.14
C ASP A 101 1.52 1.87 -4.08
N MET A 102 1.53 0.74 -4.82
CA MET A 102 2.74 -0.06 -4.99
C MET A 102 3.72 0.64 -5.92
N ILE A 103 4.97 0.71 -5.50
CA ILE A 103 6.06 1.33 -6.25
C ILE A 103 6.91 0.23 -6.86
N ILE A 104 6.90 0.17 -8.20
CA ILE A 104 7.74 -0.79 -8.93
C ILE A 104 9.00 -0.06 -9.37
N THR A 105 10.13 -0.42 -8.77
CA THR A 105 11.43 0.19 -9.07
C THR A 105 12.52 -0.85 -9.14
N SER A 106 13.31 -0.85 -10.22
CA SER A 106 14.43 -1.78 -10.43
C SER A 106 14.05 -3.27 -10.21
N GLY A 107 12.82 -3.67 -10.59
CA GLY A 107 12.30 -5.03 -10.44
C GLY A 107 11.78 -5.39 -9.04
N TYR A 108 11.75 -4.44 -8.11
CA TYR A 108 11.19 -4.64 -6.77
C TYR A 108 9.79 -4.02 -6.66
N ASN A 109 8.90 -4.76 -5.98
CA ASN A 109 7.59 -4.27 -5.55
C ASN A 109 7.71 -3.72 -4.13
N ILE A 110 7.54 -2.41 -3.96
CA ILE A 110 7.71 -1.72 -2.68
C ILE A 110 6.40 -1.09 -2.26
N ALA A 111 5.94 -1.42 -1.06
CA ALA A 111 4.76 -0.80 -0.48
C ALA A 111 5.11 0.60 0.04
N GLY A 112 4.51 1.65 -0.53
CA GLY A 112 4.69 3.02 -0.04
C GLY A 112 4.44 3.16 1.47
N PRO A 113 3.36 2.57 2.03
CA PRO A 113 3.09 2.60 3.47
C PRO A 113 4.20 2.01 4.36
N GLU A 114 4.96 1.02 3.90
CA GLU A 114 6.09 0.48 4.67
C GLU A 114 7.21 1.52 4.82
N VAL A 115 7.48 2.26 3.75
CA VAL A 115 8.48 3.34 3.78
C VAL A 115 7.99 4.54 4.62
N GLU A 116 6.70 4.87 4.52
CA GLU A 116 6.07 5.88 5.37
C GLU A 116 6.20 5.53 6.86
N GLN A 117 5.91 4.28 7.22
CA GLN A 117 6.02 3.81 8.61
C GLN A 117 7.46 3.88 9.12
N ALA A 118 8.44 3.53 8.28
CA ALA A 118 9.85 3.67 8.63
C ALA A 118 10.22 5.14 8.90
N LEU A 119 9.81 6.07 8.01
CA LEU A 119 10.05 7.50 8.18
C LEU A 119 9.38 8.07 9.44
N LEU A 120 8.15 7.65 9.73
CA LEU A 120 7.41 8.05 10.93
C LEU A 120 8.07 7.60 12.25
N GLY A 121 8.94 6.59 12.20
CA GLY A 121 9.80 6.20 13.32
C GLY A 121 10.89 7.21 13.68
N HIS A 122 11.19 8.16 12.79
CA HIS A 122 12.18 9.22 13.06
C HIS A 122 11.58 10.32 13.94
N PRO A 123 12.26 10.78 15.00
CA PRO A 123 11.70 11.76 15.96
C PRO A 123 11.31 13.09 15.33
N ASP A 124 11.96 13.52 14.27
CA ASP A 124 11.72 14.80 13.61
C ASP A 124 10.60 14.77 12.56
N VAL A 125 10.07 13.58 12.23
CA VAL A 125 9.02 13.42 11.22
C VAL A 125 7.65 13.47 11.90
N LEU A 126 6.79 14.34 11.39
CA LEU A 126 5.39 14.42 11.81
C LEU A 126 4.50 13.57 10.91
N GLU A 127 4.67 13.72 9.58
CA GLU A 127 3.91 12.96 8.58
C GLU A 127 4.82 12.60 7.39
N ALA A 128 4.49 11.50 6.72
CA ALA A 128 5.15 11.11 5.48
C ALA A 128 4.12 10.58 4.48
N GLY A 129 4.32 10.91 3.20
CA GLY A 129 3.58 10.37 2.08
C GLY A 129 4.57 9.90 1.01
N VAL A 130 4.52 8.62 0.65
CA VAL A 130 5.51 8.00 -0.24
C VAL A 130 4.85 7.52 -1.52
N VAL A 131 5.46 7.87 -2.65
CA VAL A 131 4.98 7.53 -3.99
C VAL A 131 6.13 7.18 -4.92
N GLY A 132 5.83 6.52 -6.04
CA GLY A 132 6.75 6.42 -7.16
C GLY A 132 6.84 7.75 -7.90
N ALA A 133 8.05 8.15 -8.24
CA ALA A 133 8.34 9.31 -9.10
C ALA A 133 9.09 8.85 -10.36
N PRO A 134 8.81 9.43 -11.54
CA PRO A 134 9.59 9.14 -12.74
C PRO A 134 11.07 9.47 -12.54
N ASP A 135 11.93 8.65 -13.14
CA ASP A 135 13.38 8.84 -13.09
C ASP A 135 14.00 8.38 -14.41
N PRO A 136 14.85 9.19 -15.06
CA PRO A 136 15.39 8.88 -16.38
C PRO A 136 16.27 7.63 -16.42
N GLU A 137 16.95 7.29 -15.33
CA GLU A 137 17.87 6.14 -15.29
C GLU A 137 17.19 4.86 -14.81
N ARG A 138 16.23 5.00 -13.87
CA ARG A 138 15.61 3.86 -13.18
C ARG A 138 14.16 3.60 -13.56
N GLY A 139 13.61 4.44 -14.45
CA GLY A 139 12.19 4.47 -14.79
C GLY A 139 11.34 5.01 -13.65
N THR A 140 11.51 4.48 -12.44
CA THR A 140 10.81 4.93 -11.23
C THR A 140 11.72 4.88 -10.03
N ILE A 141 11.67 5.92 -9.18
CA ILE A 141 12.30 5.96 -7.85
C ILE A 141 11.27 6.13 -6.76
N ILE A 142 11.65 5.84 -5.53
CA ILE A 142 10.85 6.14 -4.34
C ILE A 142 11.05 7.60 -3.99
N LYS A 143 9.96 8.39 -3.95
CA LYS A 143 9.94 9.78 -3.50
C LYS A 143 9.09 9.90 -2.24
N ALA A 144 9.64 10.53 -1.21
CA ALA A 144 8.95 10.83 0.04
C ALA A 144 8.65 12.33 0.14
N TYR A 145 7.41 12.66 0.43
CA TYR A 145 6.98 13.97 0.87
C TYR A 145 6.86 13.94 2.40
N VAL A 146 7.62 14.77 3.08
CA VAL A 146 7.77 14.72 4.53
C VAL A 146 7.35 16.04 5.16
N VAL A 147 6.48 15.96 6.16
CA VAL A 147 6.18 17.06 7.07
C VAL A 147 7.05 16.89 8.31
N LEU A 148 7.89 17.86 8.59
CA LEU A 148 8.73 17.88 9.78
C LEU A 148 7.95 18.43 10.98
N ARG A 149 8.39 18.04 12.17
CA ARG A 149 7.86 18.62 13.42
C ARG A 149 8.29 20.08 13.57
N ASP A 150 7.55 20.83 14.37
CA ASP A 150 7.84 22.22 14.68
C ASP A 150 9.26 22.37 15.23
N GLY A 151 9.95 23.41 14.76
CA GLY A 151 11.31 23.72 15.14
C GLY A 151 12.41 22.94 14.40
N VAL A 152 12.06 21.98 13.54
CA VAL A 152 13.02 21.24 12.71
C VAL A 152 13.17 21.92 11.35
N ALA A 153 14.41 22.29 10.99
CA ALA A 153 14.69 22.93 9.72
C ALA A 153 14.80 21.93 8.57
N ALA A 154 14.09 22.22 7.48
CA ALA A 154 14.25 21.52 6.22
C ALA A 154 15.62 21.84 5.60
N SER A 155 16.38 20.82 5.23
CA SER A 155 17.69 20.97 4.59
C SER A 155 18.09 19.71 3.82
N PRO A 156 19.04 19.81 2.87
CA PRO A 156 19.62 18.64 2.22
C PRO A 156 20.26 17.66 3.22
N ALA A 157 20.87 18.15 4.30
CA ALA A 157 21.43 17.33 5.37
C ALA A 157 20.34 16.51 6.09
N LYS A 158 19.18 17.13 6.39
CA LYS A 158 18.03 16.44 6.98
C LYS A 158 17.48 15.38 6.03
N ALA A 159 17.40 15.64 4.73
CA ALA A 159 16.98 14.64 3.75
C ALA A 159 17.94 13.44 3.75
N ALA A 160 19.25 13.66 3.74
CA ALA A 160 20.25 12.60 3.81
C ALA A 160 20.17 11.78 5.13
N GLU A 161 19.91 12.45 6.25
CA GLU A 161 19.69 11.81 7.56
C GLU A 161 18.48 10.86 7.52
N LEU A 162 17.33 11.32 6.99
CA LEU A 162 16.13 10.49 6.86
C LEU A 162 16.33 9.29 5.92
N GLN A 163 17.08 9.49 4.83
CA GLN A 163 17.46 8.40 3.93
C GLN A 163 18.35 7.37 4.63
N ALA A 164 19.34 7.83 5.41
CA ALA A 164 20.22 6.94 6.18
C ALA A 164 19.45 6.19 7.27
N PHE A 165 18.56 6.87 7.99
CA PHE A 165 17.69 6.26 8.98
C PHE A 165 16.81 5.16 8.37
N THR A 166 16.14 5.46 7.24
CA THR A 166 15.28 4.48 6.57
C THR A 166 16.05 3.21 6.18
N LYS A 167 17.30 3.34 5.69
CA LYS A 167 18.16 2.19 5.35
C LYS A 167 18.53 1.31 6.56
N GLN A 168 18.45 1.84 7.78
CA GLN A 168 18.72 1.08 9.01
C GLN A 168 17.49 0.36 9.52
N VAL A 169 16.29 0.89 9.23
CA VAL A 169 15.02 0.41 9.78
C VAL A 169 14.37 -0.66 8.88
N ILE A 170 14.48 -0.47 7.55
CA ILE A 170 13.92 -1.41 6.56
C ILE A 170 15.01 -1.82 5.55
N ALA A 171 14.69 -2.77 4.67
CA ALA A 171 15.64 -3.24 3.67
C ALA A 171 16.24 -2.06 2.88
N PRO A 172 17.58 -1.96 2.76
CA PRO A 172 18.26 -0.78 2.24
C PRO A 172 17.81 -0.31 0.85
N TYR A 173 17.36 -1.22 -0.02
CA TYR A 173 16.88 -0.87 -1.35
C TYR A 173 15.52 -0.12 -1.35
N LYS A 174 14.80 -0.14 -0.22
CA LYS A 174 13.49 0.52 -0.05
C LYS A 174 13.58 1.99 0.38
N TYR A 175 14.78 2.54 0.61
CA TYR A 175 14.89 3.92 1.05
C TYR A 175 14.42 4.92 -0.02
N PRO A 176 13.81 6.07 0.36
CA PRO A 176 13.43 7.09 -0.60
C PRO A 176 14.66 7.77 -1.21
N ARG A 177 14.78 7.72 -2.55
CA ARG A 177 15.89 8.37 -3.26
C ARG A 177 15.71 9.87 -3.35
N SER A 178 14.48 10.33 -3.30
CA SER A 178 14.12 11.75 -3.24
C SER A 178 13.30 12.02 -1.98
N VAL A 179 13.66 13.06 -1.24
CA VAL A 179 12.93 13.54 -0.07
C VAL A 179 12.60 15.02 -0.29
N GLU A 180 11.34 15.35 -0.23
CA GLU A 180 10.84 16.71 -0.34
C GLU A 180 10.09 17.10 0.92
N PHE A 181 10.45 18.24 1.50
CA PHE A 181 9.78 18.77 2.68
C PHE A 181 8.60 19.63 2.27
N VAL A 182 7.45 19.34 2.86
CA VAL A 182 6.19 20.03 2.57
C VAL A 182 5.53 20.50 3.88
N PRO A 183 4.78 21.61 3.86
CA PRO A 183 4.11 22.10 5.07
C PRO A 183 2.94 21.22 5.50
N ALA A 184 2.31 20.49 4.55
CA ALA A 184 1.22 19.57 4.81
C ALA A 184 1.07 18.56 3.67
N LEU A 185 0.52 17.38 3.95
CA LEU A 185 0.12 16.42 2.94
C LEU A 185 -1.32 16.70 2.46
N PRO A 186 -1.62 16.48 1.16
CA PRO A 186 -2.99 16.60 0.65
C PRO A 186 -3.88 15.51 1.27
N ARG A 187 -5.06 15.92 1.78
CA ARG A 187 -6.00 15.03 2.46
C ARG A 187 -7.41 15.14 1.89
N THR A 188 -8.15 14.06 2.03
CA THR A 188 -9.61 14.06 1.83
C THR A 188 -10.29 14.76 3.00
N GLU A 189 -11.58 15.08 2.88
CA GLU A 189 -12.39 15.58 3.98
C GLU A 189 -12.42 14.63 5.19
N SER A 190 -12.29 13.32 4.95
CA SER A 190 -12.19 12.29 6.00
C SER A 190 -10.78 12.14 6.59
N GLY A 191 -9.81 12.98 6.21
CA GLY A 191 -8.46 13.00 6.75
C GLY A 191 -7.47 12.01 6.10
N LYS A 192 -7.86 11.23 5.09
CA LYS A 192 -6.98 10.27 4.41
C LYS A 192 -6.03 10.99 3.45
N VAL A 193 -4.74 10.62 3.44
CA VAL A 193 -3.75 11.14 2.49
C VAL A 193 -4.12 10.81 1.06
N GLN A 194 -4.15 11.82 0.20
CA GLN A 194 -4.45 11.69 -1.24
C GLN A 194 -3.17 11.42 -2.02
N ARG A 195 -2.65 10.19 -1.98
CA ARG A 195 -1.40 9.81 -2.67
C ARG A 195 -1.45 10.04 -4.17
N TYR A 196 -2.62 9.96 -4.80
CA TYR A 196 -2.76 10.26 -6.22
C TYR A 196 -2.31 11.69 -6.56
N ARG A 197 -2.56 12.68 -5.67
CA ARG A 197 -2.07 14.06 -5.86
C ARG A 197 -0.56 14.16 -5.72
N LEU A 198 0.02 13.39 -4.79
CA LEU A 198 1.47 13.32 -4.65
C LEU A 198 2.13 12.69 -5.89
N ARG A 199 1.51 11.63 -6.47
CA ARG A 199 1.97 11.05 -7.75
C ARG A 199 1.89 12.03 -8.90
N GLN A 200 0.77 12.76 -9.04
CA GLN A 200 0.62 13.80 -10.07
C GLN A 200 1.70 14.88 -9.94
N ARG A 201 1.95 15.35 -8.72
CA ARG A 201 3.00 16.33 -8.43
C ARG A 201 4.38 15.76 -8.79
N ALA A 202 4.71 14.56 -8.36
CA ALA A 202 5.98 13.92 -8.69
C ALA A 202 6.20 13.76 -10.20
N ALA A 203 5.14 13.46 -10.97
CA ALA A 203 5.20 13.35 -12.42
C ALA A 203 5.39 14.69 -13.15
N THR A 204 4.99 15.80 -12.53
CA THR A 204 5.13 17.15 -13.11
C THR A 204 6.51 17.76 -12.82
N GLU A 205 7.17 17.29 -11.78
CA GLU A 205 8.48 17.80 -11.31
C GLU A 205 9.67 17.00 -11.88
N ALA A 206 9.42 15.93 -12.68
CA ALA A 206 10.42 15.01 -13.21
C ALA A 206 11.09 15.49 -14.52
#